data_09388d5077a0b51989302c8bd25d1dfe
#
_entry.id   09388d5077a0b51989302c8bd25d1dfe
#
_cell.length_a   1.000
_cell.length_b   1.000
_cell.length_c   1.000
_cell.angle_alpha   90.00
_cell.angle_beta   90.00
_cell.angle_gamma   90.00
#
_symmetry.space_group_name_H-M   'P 1'
#
loop_
_entity.id
_entity.type
_entity.pdbx_description
1 polymer ?
#
loop_
_entity_poly.entity_id
_entity_poly.type
_entity_poly.pdbx_seq_one_letter_code
_entity_poly.pdbx_strand_id
1 'polypeptide(L)'
;MKEIISRHKAGEQIGICSVCSAHPLVIESALRFDLNSGNKVLIEATSNQVNQFGGYTGMKPADFRDFVYGIAQEVGFPRERPILGGDHLGPNCWQNEPADTAMEKSVELIKAYVAAGFSKIHLDASMSCADDPTPLDPMVVAKRAALLCQAAETTATDEQKRHLTYVIGTEVPVPGGEASAINAVHVTREQDAARTLQTHQAAFRALGLDEALNRVIAIVVQPGVEFDHTQIIHYQPQAAQALSAWIKETPMVYEAHSTDYQTRQAYRALVRDHYAILKVGPALTFALREAIFALAQMENELISPEQRSRVLEVIDEVMLNEPGYWKKYYRPTWSQAMVDIHFSLSDRIRYYWPHPRIRQSVEKLIANLNNVTLPLGLISQFMPVQFERLSEGVLTPTPHNLIIDKIQDVLRAYRFGCTPDVA
;
A
#
# COMPACT_ATOMS: atom_id res chain seq x y z
N MET A 1 -3.04 16.28 -1.18
CA MET A 1 -4.18 15.63 -0.47
C MET A 1 -5.36 16.57 -0.28
N LYS A 2 -5.20 17.74 0.36
CA LYS A 2 -6.31 18.66 0.72
C LYS A 2 -7.26 18.97 -0.45
N GLU A 3 -6.74 19.21 -1.64
CA GLU A 3 -7.55 19.50 -2.83
C GLU A 3 -8.52 18.36 -3.18
N ILE A 4 -8.00 17.10 -3.21
CA ILE A 4 -8.82 15.93 -3.53
C ILE A 4 -9.94 15.75 -2.49
N ILE A 5 -9.61 15.90 -1.20
CA ILE A 5 -10.60 15.79 -0.12
C ILE A 5 -11.64 16.91 -0.20
N SER A 6 -11.24 18.16 -0.47
CA SER A 6 -12.18 19.27 -0.66
C SER A 6 -13.14 19.04 -1.82
N ARG A 7 -12.65 18.56 -2.96
CA ARG A 7 -13.49 18.24 -4.13
C ARG A 7 -14.46 17.10 -3.80
N HIS A 8 -13.97 16.05 -3.12
CA HIS A 8 -14.83 14.96 -2.66
C HIS A 8 -15.94 15.45 -1.73
N LYS A 9 -15.60 16.29 -0.74
CA LYS A 9 -16.56 16.87 0.22
C LYS A 9 -17.53 17.87 -0.45
N ALA A 10 -17.15 18.46 -1.58
CA ALA A 10 -18.03 19.28 -2.41
C ALA A 10 -19.01 18.45 -3.27
N GLY A 11 -18.98 17.12 -3.15
CA GLY A 11 -19.90 16.21 -3.83
C GLY A 11 -19.37 15.61 -5.14
N GLU A 12 -18.11 15.88 -5.50
CA GLU A 12 -17.48 15.22 -6.64
C GLU A 12 -17.12 13.76 -6.27
N GLN A 13 -17.45 12.82 -7.14
CA GLN A 13 -17.10 11.42 -6.93
C GLN A 13 -15.62 11.19 -7.30
N ILE A 14 -14.73 11.67 -6.45
CA ILE A 14 -13.29 11.58 -6.63
C ILE A 14 -12.64 10.93 -5.41
N GLY A 15 -11.66 10.09 -5.64
CA GLY A 15 -10.79 9.48 -4.62
C GLY A 15 -9.36 9.42 -5.11
N ILE A 16 -8.51 8.82 -4.30
CA ILE A 16 -7.11 8.57 -4.64
C ILE A 16 -6.71 7.15 -4.25
N CYS A 17 -6.04 6.47 -5.17
CA CYS A 17 -5.36 5.22 -4.88
C CYS A 17 -4.05 5.52 -4.16
N SER A 18 -3.84 4.91 -3.00
CA SER A 18 -2.59 4.98 -2.25
C SER A 18 -1.73 3.76 -2.55
N VAL A 19 -0.65 3.96 -3.28
CA VAL A 19 0.31 2.92 -3.68
C VAL A 19 1.28 2.67 -2.54
N CYS A 20 1.06 1.60 -1.78
CA CYS A 20 1.88 1.22 -0.62
C CYS A 20 2.94 0.19 -1.03
N SER A 21 3.97 0.62 -1.72
CA SER A 21 5.04 -0.26 -2.18
C SER A 21 6.38 0.46 -2.25
N ALA A 22 7.45 -0.29 -1.98
CA ALA A 22 8.84 0.15 -2.16
C ALA A 22 9.54 -0.60 -3.33
N HIS A 23 8.78 -1.33 -4.15
CA HIS A 23 9.35 -2.02 -5.31
C HIS A 23 9.50 -1.07 -6.51
N PRO A 24 10.69 -0.98 -7.17
CA PRO A 24 10.93 -0.01 -8.25
C PRO A 24 9.93 -0.12 -9.40
N LEU A 25 9.64 -1.34 -9.88
CA LEU A 25 8.70 -1.55 -10.99
C LEU A 25 7.25 -1.20 -10.63
N VAL A 26 6.86 -1.32 -9.37
CA VAL A 26 5.53 -0.90 -8.90
C VAL A 26 5.43 0.63 -8.89
N ILE A 27 6.44 1.31 -8.36
CA ILE A 27 6.50 2.78 -8.34
C ILE A 27 6.56 3.32 -9.78
N GLU A 28 7.40 2.74 -10.63
CA GLU A 28 7.48 3.10 -12.05
C GLU A 28 6.13 2.93 -12.74
N SER A 29 5.45 1.79 -12.50
CA SER A 29 4.12 1.53 -13.08
C SER A 29 3.10 2.58 -12.68
N ALA A 30 3.09 2.99 -11.41
CA ALA A 30 2.17 4.01 -10.91
C ALA A 30 2.45 5.38 -11.53
N LEU A 31 3.72 5.78 -11.63
CA LEU A 31 4.10 7.05 -12.24
C LEU A 31 3.81 7.07 -13.75
N ARG A 32 4.16 6.01 -14.48
CA ARG A 32 3.83 5.88 -15.92
C ARG A 32 2.33 5.88 -16.18
N PHE A 33 1.55 5.26 -15.30
CA PHE A 33 0.09 5.19 -15.43
C PHE A 33 -0.55 6.57 -15.42
N ASP A 34 -0.01 7.48 -14.62
CA ASP A 34 -0.50 8.85 -14.48
C ASP A 34 0.29 9.91 -15.24
N LEU A 35 1.30 9.52 -16.02
CA LEU A 35 2.19 10.45 -16.68
C LEU A 35 1.43 11.52 -17.48
N ASN A 36 0.47 11.10 -18.31
CA ASN A 36 -0.30 11.95 -19.21
C ASN A 36 -1.65 12.41 -18.67
N SER A 37 -2.05 11.98 -17.44
CA SER A 37 -3.38 12.30 -16.90
C SER A 37 -3.48 13.66 -16.21
N GLY A 38 -2.36 14.28 -15.86
CA GLY A 38 -2.32 15.46 -14.98
C GLY A 38 -2.54 15.17 -13.50
N ASN A 39 -2.90 13.95 -13.12
CA ASN A 39 -3.19 13.59 -11.73
C ASN A 39 -1.92 13.55 -10.86
N LYS A 40 -2.11 13.76 -9.56
CA LYS A 40 -1.12 13.44 -8.54
C LYS A 40 -1.11 11.94 -8.26
N VAL A 41 0.03 11.40 -7.87
CA VAL A 41 0.20 9.99 -7.48
C VAL A 41 0.61 9.94 -6.02
N LEU A 42 -0.17 9.24 -5.20
CA LEU A 42 0.15 9.02 -3.79
C LEU A 42 0.97 7.74 -3.66
N ILE A 43 2.21 7.87 -3.23
CA ILE A 43 3.13 6.76 -2.96
C ILE A 43 3.45 6.76 -1.48
N GLU A 44 3.17 5.65 -0.83
CA GLU A 44 3.37 5.51 0.61
C GLU A 44 4.36 4.40 0.94
N ALA A 45 5.15 4.63 1.98
CA ALA A 45 5.96 3.61 2.61
C ALA A 45 5.42 3.31 4.01
N THR A 46 5.31 2.02 4.35
CA THR A 46 5.00 1.61 5.72
C THR A 46 6.25 1.67 6.60
N SER A 47 6.06 1.79 7.91
CA SER A 47 7.15 1.75 8.88
C SER A 47 8.00 0.46 8.82
N ASN A 48 7.40 -0.65 8.37
CA ASN A 48 8.13 -1.90 8.13
C ASN A 48 9.03 -1.85 6.89
N GLN A 49 8.60 -1.13 5.85
CA GLN A 49 9.36 -0.97 4.59
C GLN A 49 10.54 -0.04 4.77
N VAL A 50 10.28 1.11 5.39
CA VAL A 50 11.19 2.26 5.47
C VAL A 50 11.11 2.85 6.88
N ASN A 51 12.21 2.94 7.57
CA ASN A 51 12.30 3.59 8.88
C ASN A 51 13.72 4.12 9.11
N GLN A 52 13.95 4.80 10.25
CA GLN A 52 15.26 5.38 10.58
C GLN A 52 16.40 4.35 10.66
N PHE A 53 16.08 3.05 10.75
CA PHE A 53 17.04 1.95 10.76
C PHE A 53 17.14 1.24 9.41
N GLY A 54 16.33 1.64 8.41
CA GLY A 54 16.32 1.10 7.05
C GLY A 54 15.13 0.20 6.70
N GLY A 55 14.38 -0.30 7.69
CA GLY A 55 13.31 -1.27 7.44
C GLY A 55 13.79 -2.53 6.71
N TYR A 56 12.88 -3.31 6.11
CA TYR A 56 13.31 -4.48 5.34
C TYR A 56 13.89 -4.14 3.96
N THR A 57 13.70 -2.91 3.49
CA THR A 57 14.24 -2.44 2.19
C THR A 57 15.67 -1.93 2.30
N GLY A 58 16.15 -1.65 3.51
CA GLY A 58 17.43 -0.97 3.75
C GLY A 58 17.36 0.56 3.58
N MET A 59 16.20 1.14 3.26
CA MET A 59 16.02 2.57 3.01
C MET A 59 15.53 3.32 4.25
N LYS A 60 16.18 4.45 4.55
CA LYS A 60 15.64 5.47 5.45
C LYS A 60 14.64 6.37 4.69
N PRO A 61 13.79 7.16 5.38
CA PRO A 61 12.81 8.02 4.71
C PRO A 61 13.39 8.95 3.63
N ALA A 62 14.56 9.53 3.86
CA ALA A 62 15.24 10.36 2.85
C ALA A 62 15.69 9.54 1.63
N ASP A 63 16.18 8.32 1.84
CA ASP A 63 16.60 7.42 0.75
C ASP A 63 15.38 7.02 -0.10
N PHE A 64 14.26 6.71 0.54
CA PHE A 64 13.02 6.38 -0.17
C PHE A 64 12.49 7.56 -0.97
N ARG A 65 12.49 8.78 -0.41
CA ARG A 65 12.15 9.99 -1.16
C ARG A 65 13.00 10.13 -2.42
N ASP A 66 14.32 10.01 -2.27
CA ASP A 66 15.25 10.19 -3.39
C ASP A 66 15.08 9.06 -4.42
N PHE A 67 14.80 7.85 -3.96
CA PHE A 67 14.47 6.71 -4.80
C PHE A 67 13.20 6.95 -5.65
N VAL A 68 12.11 7.42 -5.04
CA VAL A 68 10.88 7.74 -5.77
C VAL A 68 11.10 8.87 -6.79
N TYR A 69 11.80 9.93 -6.40
CA TYR A 69 12.09 11.03 -7.31
C TYR A 69 13.09 10.66 -8.41
N GLY A 70 14.01 9.73 -8.15
CA GLY A 70 14.88 9.17 -9.17
C GLY A 70 14.07 8.46 -10.27
N ILE A 71 13.16 7.57 -9.88
CA ILE A 71 12.26 6.90 -10.82
C ILE A 71 11.37 7.92 -11.54
N ALA A 72 10.84 8.91 -10.84
CA ALA A 72 10.04 9.98 -11.46
C ALA A 72 10.82 10.72 -12.56
N GLN A 73 12.09 11.04 -12.30
CA GLN A 73 12.97 11.67 -13.27
C GLN A 73 13.22 10.77 -14.49
N GLU A 74 13.49 9.49 -14.28
CA GLU A 74 13.73 8.51 -15.36
C GLU A 74 12.53 8.35 -16.29
N VAL A 75 11.30 8.38 -15.74
CA VAL A 75 10.08 8.27 -16.56
C VAL A 75 9.56 9.62 -17.08
N GLY A 76 10.19 10.73 -16.71
CA GLY A 76 9.76 12.08 -17.10
C GLY A 76 8.52 12.56 -16.35
N PHE A 77 8.26 12.03 -15.15
CA PHE A 77 7.12 12.44 -14.34
C PHE A 77 7.41 13.75 -13.59
N PRO A 78 6.52 14.77 -13.65
CA PRO A 78 6.72 16.06 -13.02
C PRO A 78 6.94 15.95 -11.50
N ARG A 79 8.00 16.59 -11.00
CA ARG A 79 8.47 16.47 -9.60
C ARG A 79 7.43 16.89 -8.55
N GLU A 80 6.54 17.81 -8.89
CA GLU A 80 5.51 18.36 -7.99
C GLU A 80 4.26 17.49 -7.88
N ARG A 81 4.15 16.42 -8.68
CA ARG A 81 2.95 15.57 -8.72
C ARG A 81 2.98 14.34 -7.80
N PRO A 82 4.14 13.72 -7.47
CA PRO A 82 4.17 12.69 -6.43
C PRO A 82 3.82 13.29 -5.07
N ILE A 83 2.92 12.60 -4.34
CA ILE A 83 2.64 12.85 -2.93
C ILE A 83 3.30 11.72 -2.16
N LEU A 84 4.22 12.04 -1.26
CA LEU A 84 4.83 11.05 -0.40
C LEU A 84 4.05 10.93 0.90
N GLY A 85 3.66 9.71 1.24
CA GLY A 85 2.96 9.37 2.47
C GLY A 85 3.69 8.33 3.30
N GLY A 86 3.58 8.47 4.62
CA GLY A 86 3.98 7.46 5.56
C GLY A 86 2.76 6.73 6.11
N ASP A 87 2.79 5.42 6.04
CA ASP A 87 1.69 4.54 6.43
C ASP A 87 2.06 3.70 7.65
N HIS A 88 1.10 3.47 8.54
CA HIS A 88 1.31 2.79 9.81
C HIS A 88 2.53 3.33 10.59
N LEU A 89 2.64 4.68 10.66
CA LEU A 89 3.72 5.31 11.39
C LEU A 89 3.42 5.35 12.88
N GLY A 90 4.09 4.49 13.62
CA GLY A 90 3.92 4.30 15.04
C GLY A 90 4.70 3.08 15.54
N PRO A 91 4.32 2.49 16.68
CA PRO A 91 5.07 1.41 17.33
C PRO A 91 4.99 0.04 16.63
N ASN A 92 4.26 -0.09 15.54
CA ASN A 92 3.99 -1.36 14.87
C ASN A 92 5.25 -2.20 14.58
N CYS A 93 6.35 -1.56 14.15
CA CYS A 93 7.63 -2.26 13.91
C CYS A 93 8.27 -2.81 15.18
N TRP A 94 7.93 -2.26 16.32
CA TRP A 94 8.56 -2.53 17.63
C TRP A 94 7.56 -3.02 18.66
N GLN A 95 6.42 -3.58 18.23
CA GLN A 95 5.36 -4.07 19.13
C GLN A 95 5.82 -5.18 20.09
N ASN A 96 6.96 -5.83 19.83
CA ASN A 96 7.56 -6.82 20.74
C ASN A 96 8.43 -6.19 21.85
N GLU A 97 8.55 -4.87 21.86
CA GLU A 97 9.27 -4.11 22.88
C GLU A 97 8.29 -3.43 23.86
N PRO A 98 8.77 -2.99 25.05
CA PRO A 98 7.95 -2.17 25.94
C PRO A 98 7.44 -0.90 25.25
N ALA A 99 6.23 -0.48 25.63
CA ALA A 99 5.53 0.64 25.00
C ALA A 99 6.34 1.94 24.97
N ASP A 100 7.00 2.29 26.08
CA ASP A 100 7.82 3.50 26.15
C ASP A 100 8.97 3.47 25.13
N THR A 101 9.69 2.35 25.03
CA THR A 101 10.78 2.18 24.06
C THR A 101 10.28 2.21 22.61
N ALA A 102 9.17 1.53 22.35
CA ALA A 102 8.55 1.51 21.02
C ALA A 102 8.06 2.92 20.62
N MET A 103 7.51 3.69 21.56
CA MET A 103 7.07 5.06 21.30
C MET A 103 8.22 6.04 21.11
N GLU A 104 9.32 5.92 21.84
CA GLU A 104 10.54 6.72 21.60
C GLU A 104 11.03 6.52 20.16
N LYS A 105 11.11 5.27 19.70
CA LYS A 105 11.47 4.95 18.32
C LYS A 105 10.46 5.49 17.31
N SER A 106 9.17 5.47 17.65
CA SER A 106 8.10 5.98 16.80
C SER A 106 8.16 7.50 16.64
N VAL A 107 8.53 8.23 17.68
CA VAL A 107 8.78 9.69 17.62
C VAL A 107 9.93 9.99 16.62
N GLU A 108 11.05 9.27 16.72
CA GLU A 108 12.17 9.45 15.79
C GLU A 108 11.80 9.04 14.35
N LEU A 109 10.95 8.02 14.18
CA LEU A 109 10.39 7.64 12.89
C LEU A 109 9.61 8.80 12.25
N ILE A 110 8.66 9.40 12.99
CA ILE A 110 7.87 10.55 12.51
C ILE A 110 8.78 11.71 12.12
N LYS A 111 9.74 12.06 12.97
CA LYS A 111 10.71 13.14 12.67
C LYS A 111 11.46 12.87 11.35
N ALA A 112 11.92 11.64 11.15
CA ALA A 112 12.63 11.26 9.93
C ALA A 112 11.76 11.38 8.67
N TYR A 113 10.49 10.96 8.73
CA TYR A 113 9.55 11.09 7.61
C TYR A 113 9.26 12.55 7.28
N VAL A 114 8.93 13.37 8.28
CA VAL A 114 8.62 14.78 8.09
C VAL A 114 9.83 15.55 7.58
N ALA A 115 11.02 15.34 8.16
CA ALA A 115 12.27 15.94 7.70
C ALA A 115 12.61 15.56 6.25
N ALA A 116 12.23 14.34 5.81
CA ALA A 116 12.39 13.90 4.43
C ALA A 116 11.35 14.51 3.47
N GLY A 117 10.33 15.24 3.96
CA GLY A 117 9.35 15.93 3.13
C GLY A 117 8.09 15.11 2.83
N PHE A 118 7.82 14.05 3.57
CA PHE A 118 6.54 13.34 3.48
C PHE A 118 5.41 14.25 3.97
N SER A 119 4.30 14.29 3.25
CA SER A 119 3.21 15.23 3.49
C SER A 119 1.88 14.61 3.91
N LYS A 120 1.72 13.30 3.77
CA LYS A 120 0.61 12.54 4.37
C LYS A 120 1.17 11.62 5.43
N ILE A 121 0.72 11.76 6.67
CA ILE A 121 1.22 11.01 7.82
C ILE A 121 0.08 10.26 8.49
N HIS A 122 0.09 8.93 8.39
CA HIS A 122 -0.82 8.07 9.13
C HIS A 122 -0.23 7.79 10.51
N LEU A 123 -0.84 8.39 11.52
CA LEU A 123 -0.46 8.27 12.93
C LEU A 123 -1.11 6.99 13.50
N ASP A 124 -0.42 5.87 13.40
CA ASP A 124 -0.93 4.58 13.83
C ASP A 124 -0.30 4.11 15.14
N ALA A 125 -1.05 4.21 16.22
CA ALA A 125 -0.72 3.68 17.53
C ALA A 125 -1.72 2.62 18.02
N SER A 126 -2.44 1.98 17.11
CA SER A 126 -3.51 1.02 17.40
C SER A 126 -3.01 -0.34 17.90
N MET A 127 -1.75 -0.70 17.60
CA MET A 127 -1.16 -1.98 17.99
C MET A 127 -0.63 -1.95 19.42
N SER A 128 -0.98 -2.98 20.21
CA SER A 128 -0.43 -3.19 21.55
C SER A 128 1.06 -3.52 21.48
N CYS A 129 1.85 -2.92 22.37
CA CYS A 129 3.25 -3.27 22.62
C CYS A 129 3.36 -4.43 23.64
N ALA A 130 4.58 -4.87 23.93
CA ALA A 130 4.81 -6.08 24.74
C ALA A 130 4.21 -6.03 26.16
N ASP A 131 4.13 -4.86 26.76
CA ASP A 131 3.60 -4.61 28.11
C ASP A 131 2.22 -3.96 28.12
N ASP A 132 1.60 -3.76 26.95
CA ASP A 132 0.26 -3.21 26.83
C ASP A 132 -0.83 -4.29 27.05
N PRO A 133 -2.01 -3.89 27.53
CA PRO A 133 -3.19 -4.77 27.48
C PRO A 133 -3.65 -5.00 26.04
N THR A 134 -4.32 -6.12 25.81
CA THR A 134 -4.96 -6.42 24.53
C THR A 134 -6.43 -6.71 24.76
N PRO A 135 -7.36 -5.94 24.16
CA PRO A 135 -7.15 -4.80 23.26
C PRO A 135 -6.63 -3.54 23.98
N LEU A 136 -5.99 -2.65 23.21
CA LEU A 136 -5.49 -1.38 23.71
C LEU A 136 -6.66 -0.39 23.94
N ASP A 137 -6.60 0.37 25.05
CA ASP A 137 -7.60 1.41 25.32
C ASP A 137 -7.55 2.53 24.25
N PRO A 138 -8.68 2.91 23.61
CA PRO A 138 -8.73 3.97 22.60
C PRO A 138 -8.14 5.31 23.08
N MET A 139 -8.21 5.63 24.36
CA MET A 139 -7.59 6.83 24.93
C MET A 139 -6.05 6.75 24.89
N VAL A 140 -5.48 5.58 25.11
CA VAL A 140 -4.03 5.34 24.99
C VAL A 140 -3.60 5.51 23.54
N VAL A 141 -4.34 4.94 22.60
CA VAL A 141 -4.10 5.11 21.16
C VAL A 141 -4.10 6.60 20.77
N ALA A 142 -5.12 7.34 21.19
CA ALA A 142 -5.25 8.77 20.89
C ALA A 142 -4.13 9.62 21.51
N LYS A 143 -3.72 9.34 22.76
CA LYS A 143 -2.60 10.03 23.40
C LYS A 143 -1.27 9.77 22.68
N ARG A 144 -1.02 8.53 22.28
CA ARG A 144 0.17 8.17 21.49
C ARG A 144 0.14 8.84 20.12
N ALA A 145 -0.99 8.85 19.42
CA ALA A 145 -1.15 9.56 18.15
C ALA A 145 -0.91 11.08 18.31
N ALA A 146 -1.37 11.69 19.41
CA ALA A 146 -1.11 13.10 19.70
C ALA A 146 0.39 13.39 19.93
N LEU A 147 1.12 12.52 20.62
CA LEU A 147 2.58 12.64 20.79
C LEU A 147 3.32 12.53 19.44
N LEU A 148 2.89 11.60 18.58
CA LEU A 148 3.44 11.46 17.24
C LEU A 148 3.13 12.69 16.38
N CYS A 149 1.92 13.24 16.46
CA CYS A 149 1.56 14.50 15.79
C CYS A 149 2.40 15.67 16.29
N GLN A 150 2.63 15.79 17.60
CA GLN A 150 3.50 16.81 18.19
C GLN A 150 4.92 16.71 17.65
N ALA A 151 5.46 15.50 17.50
CA ALA A 151 6.76 15.28 16.89
C ALA A 151 6.80 15.74 15.42
N ALA A 152 5.74 15.49 14.66
CA ALA A 152 5.60 15.98 13.30
C ALA A 152 5.57 17.52 13.24
N GLU A 153 4.74 18.15 14.06
CA GLU A 153 4.56 19.60 14.10
C GLU A 153 5.82 20.36 14.55
N THR A 154 6.57 19.78 15.47
CA THR A 154 7.84 20.40 15.94
C THR A 154 8.97 20.23 14.94
N THR A 155 8.91 19.23 14.08
CA THR A 155 9.93 18.96 13.05
C THR A 155 9.64 19.72 11.76
N ALA A 156 8.36 19.86 11.40
CA ALA A 156 7.98 20.49 10.14
C ALA A 156 8.28 21.97 10.10
N THR A 157 8.86 22.45 8.99
CA THR A 157 8.95 23.88 8.69
C THR A 157 7.56 24.47 8.41
N ASP A 158 7.40 25.79 8.50
CA ASP A 158 6.13 26.47 8.21
C ASP A 158 5.64 26.22 6.78
N GLU A 159 6.54 26.04 5.82
CA GLU A 159 6.21 25.66 4.46
C GLU A 159 5.67 24.22 4.40
N GLN A 160 6.35 23.28 5.03
CA GLN A 160 5.89 21.88 5.10
C GLN A 160 4.52 21.74 5.75
N LYS A 161 4.24 22.49 6.84
CA LYS A 161 2.95 22.50 7.53
C LYS A 161 1.76 22.86 6.62
N ARG A 162 1.98 23.69 5.59
CA ARG A 162 0.93 24.03 4.62
C ARG A 162 0.42 22.81 3.85
N HIS A 163 1.30 21.83 3.61
CA HIS A 163 1.02 20.62 2.84
C HIS A 163 0.83 19.38 3.70
N LEU A 164 1.26 19.43 4.96
CA LEU A 164 1.17 18.32 5.90
C LEU A 164 -0.29 17.99 6.23
N THR A 165 -0.62 16.71 6.16
CA THR A 165 -1.95 16.16 6.47
C THR A 165 -1.82 14.91 7.29
N TYR A 166 -2.82 14.64 8.13
CA TYR A 166 -2.82 13.51 9.06
C TYR A 166 -3.99 12.58 8.79
N VAL A 167 -3.74 11.30 9.06
CA VAL A 167 -4.76 10.25 9.15
C VAL A 167 -4.67 9.64 10.54
N ILE A 168 -5.81 9.38 11.16
CA ILE A 168 -5.93 8.79 12.50
C ILE A 168 -6.82 7.55 12.45
N GLY A 169 -6.78 6.70 13.47
CA GLY A 169 -7.66 5.54 13.61
C GLY A 169 -7.37 4.73 14.85
N THR A 170 -8.36 3.98 15.32
CA THR A 170 -8.23 3.00 16.40
C THR A 170 -8.52 1.57 15.94
N GLU A 171 -9.25 1.42 14.85
CA GLU A 171 -9.60 0.14 14.23
C GLU A 171 -8.84 -0.04 12.92
N VAL A 172 -7.50 -0.05 13.01
CA VAL A 172 -6.61 -0.15 11.84
C VAL A 172 -6.37 -1.63 11.52
N PRO A 173 -6.71 -2.09 10.32
CA PRO A 173 -6.43 -3.46 9.89
C PRO A 173 -4.94 -3.80 9.89
N VAL A 174 -4.63 -5.09 10.08
CA VAL A 174 -3.25 -5.57 10.06
C VAL A 174 -2.64 -5.40 8.67
N PRO A 175 -1.44 -4.83 8.55
CA PRO A 175 -0.79 -4.64 7.25
C PRO A 175 -0.59 -5.95 6.49
N GLY A 176 -1.07 -5.98 5.25
CA GLY A 176 -0.85 -7.11 4.34
C GLY A 176 -1.87 -8.24 4.43
N GLY A 177 -3.06 -7.96 4.97
CA GLY A 177 -4.16 -8.90 5.10
C GLY A 177 -4.07 -9.81 6.33
N GLU A 178 -5.13 -10.54 6.59
CA GLU A 178 -5.22 -11.42 7.74
C GLU A 178 -4.33 -12.66 7.60
N ALA A 179 -3.72 -13.06 8.71
CA ALA A 179 -2.86 -14.25 8.77
C ALA A 179 -3.65 -15.56 8.96
N SER A 180 -4.89 -15.47 9.40
CA SER A 180 -5.81 -16.61 9.60
C SER A 180 -6.98 -16.55 8.64
N ALA A 181 -7.64 -17.70 8.41
CA ALA A 181 -8.82 -17.73 7.55
C ALA A 181 -9.92 -16.79 8.08
N ILE A 182 -10.44 -15.94 7.20
CA ILE A 182 -11.45 -14.95 7.55
C ILE A 182 -12.82 -15.62 7.51
N ASN A 183 -13.48 -15.68 8.66
CA ASN A 183 -14.86 -16.19 8.73
C ASN A 183 -15.90 -15.07 8.65
N ALA A 184 -15.58 -13.88 9.14
CA ALA A 184 -16.41 -12.68 9.07
C ALA A 184 -15.56 -11.44 9.32
N VAL A 185 -15.93 -10.32 8.68
CA VAL A 185 -15.38 -8.98 8.95
C VAL A 185 -16.53 -8.11 9.40
N HIS A 186 -16.37 -7.48 10.55
CA HIS A 186 -17.37 -6.57 11.10
C HIS A 186 -17.07 -5.14 10.62
N VAL A 187 -18.07 -4.49 10.03
CA VAL A 187 -17.99 -3.07 9.69
C VAL A 187 -17.91 -2.26 10.98
N THR A 188 -17.01 -1.28 11.03
CA THR A 188 -16.94 -0.31 12.14
C THR A 188 -18.30 0.36 12.33
N ARG A 189 -18.77 0.44 13.56
CA ARG A 189 -20.01 1.17 13.85
C ARG A 189 -19.76 2.67 13.82
N GLU A 190 -20.72 3.45 13.36
CA GLU A 190 -20.62 4.92 13.32
C GLU A 190 -20.32 5.53 14.70
N GLN A 191 -20.83 4.93 15.78
CA GLN A 191 -20.58 5.37 17.16
C GLN A 191 -19.12 5.16 17.58
N ASP A 192 -18.49 4.09 17.09
CA ASP A 192 -17.08 3.81 17.39
C ASP A 192 -16.17 4.76 16.60
N ALA A 193 -16.49 5.04 15.33
CA ALA A 193 -15.81 6.06 14.55
C ALA A 193 -15.94 7.47 15.17
N ALA A 194 -17.13 7.82 15.64
CA ALA A 194 -17.38 9.10 16.33
C ALA A 194 -16.56 9.19 17.64
N ARG A 195 -16.51 8.11 18.43
CA ARG A 195 -15.71 8.03 19.64
C ARG A 195 -14.22 8.17 19.34
N THR A 196 -13.72 7.49 18.30
CA THR A 196 -12.33 7.63 17.83
C THR A 196 -12.00 9.08 17.56
N LEU A 197 -12.84 9.78 16.79
CA LEU A 197 -12.62 11.19 16.48
C LEU A 197 -12.62 12.06 17.74
N GLN A 198 -13.61 11.93 18.62
CA GLN A 198 -13.71 12.71 19.85
C GLN A 198 -12.51 12.50 20.76
N THR A 199 -12.07 11.24 20.90
CA THR A 199 -10.93 10.87 21.76
C THR A 199 -9.63 11.47 21.23
N HIS A 200 -9.40 11.40 19.89
CA HIS A 200 -8.24 12.03 19.28
C HIS A 200 -8.28 13.55 19.37
N GLN A 201 -9.44 14.18 19.14
CA GLN A 201 -9.59 15.62 19.30
C GLN A 201 -9.25 16.09 20.72
N ALA A 202 -9.72 15.36 21.73
CA ALA A 202 -9.40 15.68 23.14
C ALA A 202 -7.90 15.54 23.42
N ALA A 203 -7.25 14.46 22.96
CA ALA A 203 -5.83 14.22 23.15
C ALA A 203 -4.95 15.26 22.44
N PHE A 204 -5.30 15.63 21.21
CA PHE A 204 -4.58 16.66 20.44
C PHE A 204 -4.70 18.04 21.10
N ARG A 205 -5.91 18.44 21.51
CA ARG A 205 -6.13 19.71 22.25
C ARG A 205 -5.37 19.77 23.55
N ALA A 206 -5.26 18.67 24.27
CA ALA A 206 -4.48 18.60 25.50
C ALA A 206 -2.99 18.90 25.30
N LEU A 207 -2.48 18.74 24.08
CA LEU A 207 -1.11 19.10 23.68
C LEU A 207 -1.02 20.42 22.89
N GLY A 208 -2.12 21.18 22.78
CA GLY A 208 -2.16 22.46 22.04
C GLY A 208 -2.05 22.28 20.51
N LEU A 209 -2.51 21.15 19.96
CA LEU A 209 -2.40 20.80 18.54
C LEU A 209 -3.67 21.13 17.73
N ASP A 210 -4.39 22.21 18.09
CA ASP A 210 -5.63 22.61 17.43
C ASP A 210 -5.44 22.88 15.92
N GLU A 211 -4.33 23.52 15.53
CA GLU A 211 -4.01 23.76 14.12
C GLU A 211 -3.74 22.46 13.36
N ALA A 212 -3.15 21.46 14.01
CA ALA A 212 -2.93 20.15 13.41
C ALA A 212 -4.25 19.39 13.21
N LEU A 213 -5.23 19.54 14.12
CA LEU A 213 -6.57 18.96 13.97
C LEU A 213 -7.25 19.41 12.68
N ASN A 214 -7.07 20.67 12.26
CA ASN A 214 -7.61 21.18 10.98
C ASN A 214 -6.97 20.51 9.75
N ARG A 215 -5.91 19.73 9.95
CA ARG A 215 -5.17 18.99 8.91
C ARG A 215 -5.33 17.48 9.02
N VAL A 216 -6.17 17.00 9.94
CA VAL A 216 -6.64 15.61 9.94
C VAL A 216 -7.66 15.47 8.82
N ILE A 217 -7.32 14.72 7.78
CA ILE A 217 -8.14 14.60 6.55
C ILE A 217 -8.93 13.30 6.48
N ALA A 218 -8.53 12.29 7.23
CA ALA A 218 -9.19 10.99 7.17
C ALA A 218 -9.12 10.23 8.49
N ILE A 219 -10.07 9.31 8.65
CA ILE A 219 -10.12 8.32 9.71
C ILE A 219 -10.03 6.93 9.07
N VAL A 220 -9.16 6.07 9.58
CA VAL A 220 -9.14 4.65 9.21
C VAL A 220 -10.26 3.93 9.97
N VAL A 221 -11.07 3.19 9.23
CA VAL A 221 -12.14 2.34 9.75
C VAL A 221 -12.18 1.04 8.97
N GLN A 222 -12.86 0.01 9.50
CA GLN A 222 -13.11 -1.23 8.77
C GLN A 222 -14.41 -1.11 7.95
N PRO A 223 -14.34 -1.01 6.61
CA PRO A 223 -15.52 -0.91 5.75
C PRO A 223 -16.23 -2.25 5.49
N GLY A 224 -15.71 -3.35 6.02
CA GLY A 224 -16.17 -4.70 5.70
C GLY A 224 -15.46 -5.31 4.50
N VAL A 225 -14.24 -4.87 4.21
CA VAL A 225 -13.37 -5.48 3.19
C VAL A 225 -12.14 -6.08 3.87
N GLU A 226 -11.73 -7.25 3.41
CA GLU A 226 -10.51 -7.90 3.87
C GLU A 226 -10.12 -9.00 2.88
N PHE A 227 -8.92 -9.51 2.99
CA PHE A 227 -8.46 -10.69 2.28
C PHE A 227 -7.47 -11.50 3.14
N ASP A 228 -7.44 -12.80 2.90
CA ASP A 228 -6.45 -13.70 3.47
C ASP A 228 -5.58 -14.34 2.36
N HIS A 229 -5.10 -15.54 2.57
CA HIS A 229 -4.28 -16.25 1.57
C HIS A 229 -5.05 -16.65 0.32
N THR A 230 -6.38 -16.90 0.44
CA THR A 230 -7.20 -17.56 -0.58
C THR A 230 -8.58 -16.93 -0.78
N GLN A 231 -8.99 -16.04 0.11
CA GLN A 231 -10.34 -15.48 0.11
C GLN A 231 -10.29 -13.95 0.10
N ILE A 232 -11.33 -13.36 -0.49
CA ILE A 232 -11.55 -11.91 -0.53
C ILE A 232 -12.95 -11.64 -0.02
N ILE A 233 -13.10 -10.79 0.98
CA ILE A 233 -14.39 -10.27 1.42
C ILE A 233 -14.64 -8.96 0.68
N HIS A 234 -15.67 -8.98 -0.16
CA HIS A 234 -16.02 -7.83 -0.99
C HIS A 234 -16.91 -6.83 -0.25
N TYR A 235 -16.70 -5.57 -0.58
CA TYR A 235 -17.46 -4.45 -0.02
C TYR A 235 -18.97 -4.62 -0.21
N GLN A 236 -19.72 -4.42 0.87
CA GLN A 236 -21.17 -4.47 0.92
C GLN A 236 -21.70 -3.09 1.36
N PRO A 237 -22.13 -2.22 0.43
CA PRO A 237 -22.55 -0.85 0.74
C PRO A 237 -23.63 -0.74 1.82
N GLN A 238 -24.56 -1.70 1.85
CA GLN A 238 -25.65 -1.72 2.82
C GLN A 238 -25.14 -1.88 4.26
N ALA A 239 -24.08 -2.67 4.45
CA ALA A 239 -23.49 -2.89 5.77
C ALA A 239 -22.76 -1.64 6.31
N ALA A 240 -22.25 -0.78 5.42
CA ALA A 240 -21.52 0.43 5.77
C ALA A 240 -22.37 1.72 5.69
N GLN A 241 -23.70 1.61 5.47
CA GLN A 241 -24.56 2.76 5.22
C GLN A 241 -24.55 3.79 6.36
N ALA A 242 -24.66 3.34 7.62
CA ALA A 242 -24.64 4.23 8.78
C ALA A 242 -23.30 4.95 8.92
N LEU A 243 -22.21 4.21 8.72
CA LEU A 243 -20.86 4.75 8.76
C LEU A 243 -20.64 5.80 7.63
N SER A 244 -21.09 5.49 6.41
CA SER A 244 -21.07 6.44 5.28
C SER A 244 -21.90 7.71 5.53
N ALA A 245 -23.07 7.57 6.12
CA ALA A 245 -23.92 8.72 6.47
C ALA A 245 -23.25 9.63 7.51
N TRP A 246 -22.61 9.07 8.53
CA TRP A 246 -21.98 9.83 9.60
C TRP A 246 -20.81 10.68 9.11
N ILE A 247 -19.92 10.14 8.27
CA ILE A 247 -18.73 10.89 7.82
C ILE A 247 -19.06 12.12 6.98
N LYS A 248 -20.24 12.15 6.34
CA LYS A 248 -20.72 13.33 5.58
C LYS A 248 -20.76 14.60 6.42
N GLU A 249 -21.11 14.46 7.70
CA GLU A 249 -21.27 15.58 8.64
C GLU A 249 -19.92 16.08 9.17
N THR A 250 -18.81 15.44 8.78
CA THR A 250 -17.46 15.83 9.19
C THR A 250 -16.68 16.45 8.01
N PRO A 251 -15.62 17.22 8.24
CA PRO A 251 -14.76 17.69 7.16
C PRO A 251 -13.84 16.61 6.58
N MET A 252 -13.86 15.40 7.13
CA MET A 252 -12.96 14.29 6.80
C MET A 252 -13.63 13.28 5.86
N VAL A 253 -12.81 12.38 5.36
CA VAL A 253 -13.22 11.17 4.63
C VAL A 253 -12.73 9.93 5.38
N TYR A 254 -13.05 8.75 4.86
CA TYR A 254 -12.41 7.52 5.31
C TYR A 254 -11.19 7.19 4.46
N GLU A 255 -10.18 6.61 5.12
CA GLU A 255 -9.12 5.84 4.48
C GLU A 255 -9.44 4.36 4.69
N ALA A 256 -9.57 3.60 3.59
CA ALA A 256 -9.83 2.18 3.61
C ALA A 256 -8.55 1.39 3.37
N HIS A 257 -8.20 0.53 4.31
CA HIS A 257 -7.12 -0.44 4.19
C HIS A 257 -7.64 -1.78 3.65
N SER A 258 -6.75 -2.69 3.30
CA SER A 258 -7.07 -4.03 2.78
C SER A 258 -8.06 -4.02 1.61
N THR A 259 -8.02 -2.97 0.78
CA THR A 259 -8.91 -2.86 -0.39
C THR A 259 -8.41 -3.65 -1.60
N ASP A 260 -7.29 -4.35 -1.47
CA ASP A 260 -6.73 -5.18 -2.52
C ASP A 260 -7.77 -6.17 -3.06
N TYR A 261 -7.68 -6.47 -4.35
CA TYR A 261 -8.50 -7.46 -5.06
C TYR A 261 -10.01 -7.18 -5.11
N GLN A 262 -10.48 -6.00 -4.74
CA GLN A 262 -11.88 -5.63 -4.89
C GLN A 262 -12.26 -5.48 -6.37
N THR A 263 -13.54 -5.61 -6.68
CA THR A 263 -14.03 -5.37 -8.03
C THR A 263 -14.01 -3.87 -8.36
N ARG A 264 -13.99 -3.51 -9.64
CA ARG A 264 -14.09 -2.11 -10.10
C ARG A 264 -15.33 -1.41 -9.52
N GLN A 265 -16.46 -2.13 -9.46
CA GLN A 265 -17.71 -1.60 -8.91
C GLN A 265 -17.62 -1.40 -7.39
N ALA A 266 -16.91 -2.29 -6.67
CA ALA A 266 -16.67 -2.13 -5.24
C ALA A 266 -15.80 -0.90 -4.96
N TYR A 267 -14.74 -0.64 -5.74
CA TYR A 267 -13.95 0.59 -5.60
C TYR A 267 -14.80 1.85 -5.83
N ARG A 268 -15.68 1.84 -6.84
CA ARG A 268 -16.58 2.96 -7.10
C ARG A 268 -17.57 3.16 -5.95
N ALA A 269 -18.11 2.08 -5.41
CA ALA A 269 -19.02 2.13 -4.27
C ALA A 269 -18.30 2.64 -3.02
N LEU A 270 -17.07 2.20 -2.74
CA LEU A 270 -16.26 2.71 -1.64
C LEU A 270 -16.06 4.23 -1.75
N VAL A 271 -15.62 4.73 -2.91
CA VAL A 271 -15.43 6.18 -3.10
C VAL A 271 -16.74 6.94 -2.96
N ARG A 272 -17.84 6.46 -3.54
CA ARG A 272 -19.17 7.04 -3.38
C ARG A 272 -19.57 7.13 -1.89
N ASP A 273 -19.23 6.10 -1.12
CA ASP A 273 -19.59 5.97 0.29
C ASP A 273 -18.52 6.61 1.21
N HIS A 274 -17.72 7.54 0.65
CA HIS A 274 -16.74 8.41 1.31
C HIS A 274 -15.43 7.75 1.77
N TYR A 275 -15.11 6.56 1.28
CA TYR A 275 -13.76 6.01 1.38
C TYR A 275 -12.92 6.58 0.23
N ALA A 276 -12.53 7.84 0.36
CA ALA A 276 -11.87 8.58 -0.73
C ALA A 276 -10.37 8.30 -0.85
N ILE A 277 -9.77 7.61 0.13
CA ILE A 277 -8.38 7.13 0.09
C ILE A 277 -8.41 5.61 0.15
N LEU A 278 -8.00 4.95 -0.94
CA LEU A 278 -8.01 3.50 -1.06
C LEU A 278 -6.57 2.97 -1.06
N LYS A 279 -6.22 2.19 -0.04
CA LYS A 279 -4.88 1.61 0.11
C LYS A 279 -4.74 0.36 -0.76
N VAL A 280 -3.62 0.24 -1.47
CA VAL A 280 -3.24 -0.95 -2.21
C VAL A 280 -1.77 -1.28 -1.99
N GLY A 281 -1.47 -2.52 -1.72
CA GLY A 281 -0.11 -3.00 -1.51
C GLY A 281 0.11 -4.38 -2.11
N PRO A 282 -0.34 -5.48 -1.46
CA PRO A 282 -0.14 -6.83 -1.94
C PRO A 282 -0.58 -7.08 -3.38
N ALA A 283 -1.72 -6.55 -3.83
CA ALA A 283 -2.21 -6.74 -5.20
C ALA A 283 -1.24 -6.22 -6.27
N LEU A 284 -0.51 -5.15 -6.00
CA LEU A 284 0.48 -4.60 -6.94
C LEU A 284 1.70 -5.51 -7.08
N THR A 285 2.24 -6.01 -5.98
CA THR A 285 3.39 -6.93 -6.01
C THR A 285 2.97 -8.33 -6.42
N PHE A 286 1.71 -8.72 -6.17
CA PHE A 286 1.12 -9.94 -6.70
C PHE A 286 1.03 -9.90 -8.24
N ALA A 287 0.59 -8.78 -8.83
CA ALA A 287 0.59 -8.59 -10.28
C ALA A 287 2.01 -8.61 -10.86
N LEU A 288 2.99 -8.01 -10.17
CA LEU A 288 4.40 -8.13 -10.50
C LEU A 288 4.85 -9.59 -10.51
N ARG A 289 4.53 -10.35 -9.46
CA ARG A 289 4.85 -11.79 -9.36
C ARG A 289 4.22 -12.57 -10.52
N GLU A 290 2.94 -12.32 -10.82
CA GLU A 290 2.26 -12.97 -11.96
C GLU A 290 2.98 -12.69 -13.28
N ALA A 291 3.41 -11.45 -13.52
CA ALA A 291 4.18 -11.10 -14.72
C ALA A 291 5.54 -11.83 -14.77
N ILE A 292 6.28 -11.83 -13.67
CA ILE A 292 7.58 -12.54 -13.57
C ILE A 292 7.39 -14.05 -13.83
N PHE A 293 6.37 -14.67 -13.26
CA PHE A 293 6.09 -16.09 -13.44
C PHE A 293 5.66 -16.41 -14.88
N ALA A 294 4.82 -15.55 -15.49
CA ALA A 294 4.45 -15.70 -16.90
C ALA A 294 5.68 -15.60 -17.83
N LEU A 295 6.55 -14.63 -17.58
CA LEU A 295 7.79 -14.47 -18.35
C LEU A 295 8.75 -15.65 -18.15
N ALA A 296 8.82 -16.23 -16.93
CA ALA A 296 9.60 -17.43 -16.69
C ALA A 296 9.10 -18.63 -17.47
N GLN A 297 7.78 -18.78 -17.64
CA GLN A 297 7.21 -19.82 -18.53
C GLN A 297 7.59 -19.57 -20.00
N MET A 298 7.53 -18.32 -20.45
CA MET A 298 7.98 -17.97 -21.81
C MET A 298 9.49 -18.25 -22.00
N GLU A 299 10.31 -17.94 -20.98
CA GLU A 299 11.75 -18.27 -20.99
C GLU A 299 11.98 -19.77 -21.14
N ASN A 300 11.18 -20.61 -20.48
CA ASN A 300 11.29 -22.08 -20.57
C ASN A 300 11.06 -22.59 -22.00
N GLU A 301 10.25 -21.91 -22.81
CA GLU A 301 10.00 -22.28 -24.21
C GLU A 301 11.08 -21.75 -25.16
N LEU A 302 11.74 -20.64 -24.84
CA LEU A 302 12.58 -19.89 -25.77
C LEU A 302 14.09 -20.05 -25.50
N ILE A 303 14.47 -20.38 -24.29
CA ILE A 303 15.88 -20.37 -23.84
C ILE A 303 16.31 -21.78 -23.42
N SER A 304 17.51 -22.17 -23.80
CA SER A 304 18.06 -23.49 -23.43
C SER A 304 18.20 -23.63 -21.89
N PRO A 305 17.99 -24.83 -21.32
CA PRO A 305 17.96 -25.03 -19.88
C PRO A 305 19.18 -24.46 -19.11
N GLU A 306 20.36 -24.53 -19.72
CA GLU A 306 21.63 -24.08 -19.10
C GLU A 306 21.72 -22.56 -19.00
N GLN A 307 20.98 -21.84 -19.83
CA GLN A 307 21.00 -20.38 -19.91
C GLN A 307 19.84 -19.71 -19.13
N ARG A 308 18.83 -20.47 -18.71
CA ARG A 308 17.64 -19.95 -18.01
C ARG A 308 17.98 -19.21 -16.72
N SER A 309 17.13 -18.29 -16.35
CA SER A 309 17.22 -17.54 -15.12
C SER A 309 16.96 -18.41 -13.86
N ARG A 310 16.11 -19.42 -14.01
CA ARG A 310 15.63 -20.29 -12.92
C ARG A 310 14.99 -19.49 -11.76
N VAL A 311 14.25 -18.42 -12.11
CA VAL A 311 13.74 -17.46 -11.13
C VAL A 311 12.81 -18.11 -10.11
N LEU A 312 11.95 -19.07 -10.51
CA LEU A 312 11.06 -19.75 -9.59
C LEU A 312 11.82 -20.58 -8.57
N GLU A 313 12.80 -21.37 -9.04
CA GLU A 313 13.62 -22.21 -8.16
C GLU A 313 14.45 -21.35 -7.20
N VAL A 314 14.97 -20.21 -7.67
CA VAL A 314 15.72 -19.28 -6.81
C VAL A 314 14.82 -18.68 -5.73
N ILE A 315 13.57 -18.34 -6.07
CA ILE A 315 12.56 -17.85 -5.10
C ILE A 315 12.30 -18.94 -4.04
N ASP A 316 12.05 -20.18 -4.47
CA ASP A 316 11.82 -21.31 -3.54
C ASP A 316 12.98 -21.52 -2.60
N GLU A 317 14.19 -21.59 -3.15
CA GLU A 317 15.41 -21.77 -2.35
C GLU A 317 15.59 -20.67 -1.31
N VAL A 318 15.41 -19.40 -1.69
CA VAL A 318 15.57 -18.26 -0.78
C VAL A 318 14.49 -18.28 0.28
N MET A 319 13.22 -18.41 -0.08
CA MET A 319 12.12 -18.37 0.87
C MET A 319 12.13 -19.55 1.85
N LEU A 320 12.53 -20.74 1.40
CA LEU A 320 12.66 -21.92 2.27
C LEU A 320 13.84 -21.80 3.25
N ASN A 321 14.96 -21.23 2.80
CA ASN A 321 16.13 -21.02 3.65
C ASN A 321 15.97 -19.85 4.64
N GLU A 322 15.16 -18.85 4.29
CA GLU A 322 14.94 -17.65 5.07
C GLU A 322 13.43 -17.46 5.42
N PRO A 323 12.83 -18.37 6.20
CA PRO A 323 11.37 -18.44 6.38
C PRO A 323 10.78 -17.33 7.27
N GLY A 324 11.58 -16.38 7.74
CA GLY A 324 11.19 -15.37 8.74
C GLY A 324 9.98 -14.53 8.37
N TYR A 325 9.80 -14.23 7.08
CA TYR A 325 8.69 -13.37 6.63
C TYR A 325 7.41 -14.13 6.29
N TRP A 326 7.41 -15.47 6.15
CA TRP A 326 6.22 -16.22 5.76
C TRP A 326 5.78 -17.30 6.73
N LYS A 327 6.70 -18.01 7.40
CA LYS A 327 6.42 -19.26 8.12
C LYS A 327 5.33 -19.16 9.18
N LYS A 328 5.25 -18.05 9.92
CA LYS A 328 4.22 -17.85 10.95
C LYS A 328 2.85 -17.40 10.41
N TYR A 329 2.79 -17.07 9.13
CA TYR A 329 1.59 -16.52 8.49
C TYR A 329 0.93 -17.52 7.54
N TYR A 330 1.71 -18.31 6.81
CA TYR A 330 1.18 -19.27 5.83
C TYR A 330 0.61 -20.51 6.51
N ARG A 331 -0.27 -21.20 5.78
CA ARG A 331 -0.96 -22.37 6.28
C ARG A 331 0.02 -23.46 6.71
N PRO A 332 -0.27 -24.21 7.79
CA PRO A 332 0.73 -25.02 8.48
C PRO A 332 1.18 -26.31 7.75
N THR A 333 0.36 -26.83 6.82
CA THR A 333 0.75 -28.03 6.09
C THR A 333 1.75 -27.70 4.98
N TRP A 334 2.72 -28.60 4.75
CA TRP A 334 3.76 -28.39 3.75
C TRP A 334 3.18 -28.10 2.35
N SER A 335 2.21 -28.88 1.91
CA SER A 335 1.58 -28.69 0.58
C SER A 335 0.87 -27.34 0.44
N GLN A 336 0.18 -26.89 1.48
CA GLN A 336 -0.47 -25.58 1.50
C GLN A 336 0.56 -24.45 1.53
N ALA A 337 1.60 -24.57 2.35
CA ALA A 337 2.67 -23.58 2.41
C ALA A 337 3.38 -23.41 1.04
N MET A 338 3.60 -24.50 0.31
CA MET A 338 4.19 -24.44 -1.04
C MET A 338 3.29 -23.71 -2.03
N VAL A 339 1.98 -23.90 -1.96
CA VAL A 339 1.02 -23.10 -2.76
C VAL A 339 1.04 -21.64 -2.32
N ASP A 340 1.05 -21.39 -1.01
CA ASP A 340 1.02 -20.03 -0.47
C ASP A 340 2.27 -19.22 -0.81
N ILE A 341 3.45 -19.85 -0.86
CA ILE A 341 4.71 -19.20 -1.28
C ILE A 341 4.53 -18.53 -2.65
N HIS A 342 3.84 -19.17 -3.59
CA HIS A 342 3.67 -18.68 -4.95
C HIS A 342 2.36 -17.91 -5.17
N PHE A 343 1.28 -18.29 -4.49
CA PHE A 343 -0.08 -17.90 -4.90
C PHE A 343 -0.94 -17.29 -3.79
N SER A 344 -0.39 -17.08 -2.59
CA SER A 344 -1.14 -16.40 -1.53
C SER A 344 -1.46 -14.96 -1.92
N LEU A 345 -2.72 -14.53 -1.73
CA LEU A 345 -3.13 -13.15 -1.95
C LEU A 345 -2.41 -12.16 -1.00
N SER A 346 -1.94 -12.63 0.17
CA SER A 346 -1.12 -11.79 1.05
C SER A 346 0.28 -11.51 0.50
N ASP A 347 0.68 -12.21 -0.56
CA ASP A 347 1.87 -11.97 -1.37
C ASP A 347 3.16 -11.71 -0.56
N ARG A 348 3.49 -12.64 0.35
CA ARG A 348 4.66 -12.44 1.22
C ARG A 348 6.00 -12.56 0.50
N ILE A 349 6.02 -13.01 -0.75
CA ILE A 349 7.20 -12.94 -1.62
C ILE A 349 7.70 -11.48 -1.77
N ARG A 350 6.83 -10.47 -1.57
CA ARG A 350 7.21 -9.06 -1.64
C ARG A 350 8.37 -8.67 -0.71
N TYR A 351 8.54 -9.36 0.41
CA TYR A 351 9.64 -9.13 1.34
C TYR A 351 10.98 -9.66 0.83
N TYR A 352 10.96 -10.51 -0.20
CA TYR A 352 12.14 -11.19 -0.75
C TYR A 352 12.62 -10.60 -2.08
N TRP A 353 11.82 -9.77 -2.77
CA TRP A 353 12.28 -9.11 -4.01
C TRP A 353 13.61 -8.36 -3.86
N PRO A 354 13.93 -7.70 -2.71
CA PRO A 354 15.23 -7.06 -2.52
C PRO A 354 16.40 -8.04 -2.35
N HIS A 355 16.14 -9.35 -2.16
CA HIS A 355 17.19 -10.34 -1.95
C HIS A 355 18.11 -10.43 -3.18
N PRO A 356 19.45 -10.34 -3.02
CA PRO A 356 20.39 -10.25 -4.16
C PRO A 356 20.25 -11.38 -5.18
N ARG A 357 20.04 -12.61 -4.72
CA ARG A 357 19.88 -13.77 -5.62
C ARG A 357 18.62 -13.67 -6.46
N ILE A 358 17.49 -13.25 -5.88
CA ILE A 358 16.23 -13.11 -6.59
C ILE A 358 16.35 -11.97 -7.58
N ARG A 359 16.88 -10.82 -7.17
CA ARG A 359 17.11 -9.69 -8.08
C ARG A 359 17.96 -10.07 -9.28
N GLN A 360 19.10 -10.73 -9.05
CA GLN A 360 19.98 -11.21 -10.13
C GLN A 360 19.25 -12.17 -11.09
N SER A 361 18.42 -13.06 -10.54
CA SER A 361 17.66 -14.02 -11.34
C SER A 361 16.60 -13.32 -12.21
N VAL A 362 15.88 -12.34 -11.66
CA VAL A 362 14.92 -11.50 -12.42
C VAL A 362 15.63 -10.67 -13.49
N GLU A 363 16.77 -10.06 -13.19
CA GLU A 363 17.59 -9.34 -14.18
C GLU A 363 18.01 -10.26 -15.33
N LYS A 364 18.44 -11.49 -15.02
CA LYS A 364 18.78 -12.50 -16.03
C LYS A 364 17.58 -12.90 -16.90
N LEU A 365 16.41 -13.13 -16.28
CA LEU A 365 15.16 -13.42 -16.99
C LEU A 365 14.86 -12.32 -18.03
N ILE A 366 14.87 -11.06 -17.60
CA ILE A 366 14.59 -9.92 -18.46
C ILE A 366 15.64 -9.81 -19.56
N ALA A 367 16.92 -9.97 -19.25
CA ALA A 367 18.00 -9.93 -20.23
C ALA A 367 17.86 -11.04 -21.27
N ASN A 368 17.55 -12.27 -20.86
CA ASN A 368 17.34 -13.39 -21.79
C ASN A 368 16.20 -13.10 -22.76
N LEU A 369 15.06 -12.64 -22.25
CA LEU A 369 13.88 -12.38 -23.08
C LEU A 369 14.00 -11.10 -23.93
N ASN A 370 14.85 -10.14 -23.56
CA ASN A 370 15.16 -8.99 -24.42
C ASN A 370 15.97 -9.36 -25.66
N ASN A 371 16.67 -10.49 -25.64
CA ASN A 371 17.50 -10.95 -26.75
C ASN A 371 16.78 -11.88 -27.73
N VAL A 372 15.49 -12.14 -27.51
CA VAL A 372 14.65 -12.97 -28.38
C VAL A 372 13.34 -12.26 -28.72
N THR A 373 12.75 -12.62 -29.86
CA THR A 373 11.40 -12.16 -30.18
C THR A 373 10.39 -12.99 -29.39
N LEU A 374 9.54 -12.33 -28.61
CA LEU A 374 8.46 -12.99 -27.89
C LEU A 374 7.31 -13.33 -28.86
N PRO A 375 7.03 -14.62 -29.12
CA PRO A 375 5.91 -14.99 -29.98
C PRO A 375 4.58 -14.56 -29.38
N LEU A 376 3.71 -13.98 -30.19
CA LEU A 376 2.39 -13.53 -29.75
C LEU A 376 1.55 -14.65 -29.12
N GLY A 377 1.71 -15.90 -29.60
CA GLY A 377 1.04 -17.07 -29.02
C GLY A 377 1.44 -17.34 -27.57
N LEU A 378 2.70 -17.13 -27.18
CA LEU A 378 3.14 -17.25 -25.78
C LEU A 378 2.57 -16.11 -24.92
N ILE A 379 2.58 -14.88 -25.46
CA ILE A 379 1.97 -13.75 -24.73
C ILE A 379 0.46 -13.99 -24.54
N SER A 380 -0.24 -14.44 -25.58
CA SER A 380 -1.67 -14.78 -25.50
C SER A 380 -1.93 -15.86 -24.45
N GLN A 381 -1.07 -16.89 -24.37
CA GLN A 381 -1.23 -17.98 -23.40
C GLN A 381 -1.02 -17.54 -21.96
N PHE A 382 0.03 -16.77 -21.69
CA PHE A 382 0.48 -16.48 -20.31
C PHE A 382 0.10 -15.08 -19.82
N MET A 383 -0.20 -14.14 -20.74
CA MET A 383 -0.57 -12.76 -20.45
C MET A 383 -1.69 -12.27 -21.39
N PRO A 384 -2.89 -12.87 -21.34
CA PRO A 384 -3.97 -12.63 -22.31
C PRO A 384 -4.43 -11.17 -22.36
N VAL A 385 -4.50 -10.47 -21.24
CA VAL A 385 -4.86 -9.04 -21.19
C VAL A 385 -3.82 -8.19 -21.92
N GLN A 386 -2.54 -8.48 -21.72
CA GLN A 386 -1.46 -7.77 -22.40
C GLN A 386 -1.42 -8.09 -23.89
N PHE A 387 -1.80 -9.32 -24.28
CA PHE A 387 -1.96 -9.68 -25.70
C PHE A 387 -3.06 -8.85 -26.40
N GLU A 388 -4.20 -8.64 -25.77
CA GLU A 388 -5.26 -7.76 -26.30
C GLU A 388 -4.72 -6.35 -26.52
N ARG A 389 -4.00 -5.79 -25.55
CA ARG A 389 -3.41 -4.44 -25.61
C ARG A 389 -2.31 -4.31 -26.66
N LEU A 390 -1.56 -5.39 -26.91
CA LEU A 390 -0.62 -5.46 -28.06
C LEU A 390 -1.38 -5.42 -29.39
N SER A 391 -2.49 -6.14 -29.48
CA SER A 391 -3.33 -6.19 -30.68
C SER A 391 -3.99 -4.84 -30.97
N GLU A 392 -4.29 -4.06 -29.93
CA GLU A 392 -4.79 -2.68 -30.03
C GLU A 392 -3.69 -1.65 -30.38
N GLY A 393 -2.42 -2.07 -30.39
CA GLY A 393 -1.27 -1.20 -30.68
C GLY A 393 -0.90 -0.23 -29.54
N VAL A 394 -1.43 -0.44 -28.33
CA VAL A 394 -1.17 0.42 -27.16
C VAL A 394 -0.05 -0.09 -26.26
N LEU A 395 0.51 -1.26 -26.56
CA LEU A 395 1.61 -1.89 -25.83
C LEU A 395 2.66 -2.41 -26.80
N THR A 396 3.93 -2.46 -26.41
CA THR A 396 5.01 -3.11 -27.15
C THR A 396 5.48 -4.37 -26.41
N PRO A 397 5.81 -5.48 -27.12
CA PRO A 397 6.07 -6.79 -26.52
C PRO A 397 7.49 -6.90 -25.94
N THR A 398 7.90 -6.00 -25.07
CA THR A 398 9.13 -6.14 -24.30
C THR A 398 8.83 -6.69 -22.91
N PRO A 399 9.72 -7.50 -22.29
CA PRO A 399 9.52 -8.00 -20.93
C PRO A 399 9.19 -6.89 -19.94
N HIS A 400 9.90 -5.77 -20.00
CA HIS A 400 9.67 -4.62 -19.13
C HIS A 400 8.26 -4.05 -19.29
N ASN A 401 7.83 -3.77 -20.52
CA ASN A 401 6.50 -3.21 -20.79
C ASN A 401 5.37 -4.17 -20.40
N LEU A 402 5.56 -5.47 -20.58
CA LEU A 402 4.61 -6.49 -20.16
C LEU A 402 4.44 -6.50 -18.62
N ILE A 403 5.55 -6.39 -17.86
CA ILE A 403 5.51 -6.28 -16.41
C ILE A 403 4.78 -5.00 -15.98
N ILE A 404 5.18 -3.86 -16.53
CA ILE A 404 4.58 -2.55 -16.21
C ILE A 404 3.08 -2.56 -16.47
N ASP A 405 2.65 -3.03 -17.65
CA ASP A 405 1.24 -3.06 -18.01
C ASP A 405 0.42 -4.03 -17.16
N LYS A 406 1.00 -5.18 -16.78
CA LYS A 406 0.36 -6.14 -15.85
C LYS A 406 0.11 -5.52 -14.47
N ILE A 407 1.05 -4.77 -13.92
CA ILE A 407 0.86 -4.03 -12.66
C ILE A 407 -0.21 -2.94 -12.85
N GLN A 408 -0.24 -2.29 -14.00
CA GLN A 408 -1.24 -1.27 -14.32
C GLN A 408 -2.67 -1.82 -14.44
N ASP A 409 -2.89 -3.13 -14.62
CA ASP A 409 -4.23 -3.72 -14.56
C ASP A 409 -4.89 -3.46 -13.20
N VAL A 410 -4.13 -3.54 -12.11
CA VAL A 410 -4.59 -3.20 -10.77
C VAL A 410 -4.94 -1.72 -10.68
N LEU A 411 -4.06 -0.85 -11.15
CA LEU A 411 -4.26 0.61 -11.12
C LEU A 411 -5.47 1.06 -11.95
N ARG A 412 -5.74 0.39 -13.09
CA ARG A 412 -6.94 0.63 -13.92
C ARG A 412 -8.24 0.37 -13.14
N ALA A 413 -8.24 -0.69 -12.30
CA ALA A 413 -9.40 -1.00 -11.47
C ALA A 413 -9.64 0.09 -10.40
N TYR A 414 -8.58 0.54 -9.73
CA TYR A 414 -8.66 1.65 -8.77
C TYR A 414 -9.04 2.97 -9.44
N ARG A 415 -8.48 3.27 -10.62
CA ARG A 415 -8.81 4.46 -11.39
C ARG A 415 -10.31 4.54 -11.69
N PHE A 416 -10.89 3.43 -12.12
CA PHE A 416 -12.33 3.36 -12.37
C PHE A 416 -13.16 3.76 -11.14
N GLY A 417 -12.71 3.41 -9.92
CA GLY A 417 -13.38 3.82 -8.69
C GLY A 417 -13.12 5.27 -8.27
N CYS A 418 -11.89 5.74 -8.48
CA CYS A 418 -11.41 7.01 -7.96
C CYS A 418 -11.65 8.23 -8.87
N THR A 419 -12.04 8.01 -10.13
CA THR A 419 -12.33 9.12 -11.06
C THR A 419 -13.83 9.28 -11.28
N PRO A 420 -14.32 10.54 -11.47
CA PRO A 420 -15.70 10.76 -11.87
C PRO A 420 -16.03 9.98 -13.16
N ASP A 421 -17.30 9.63 -13.34
CA ASP A 421 -17.77 9.18 -14.64
C ASP A 421 -17.50 10.28 -15.67
N VAL A 422 -16.69 9.96 -16.66
CA VAL A 422 -16.62 10.82 -17.86
C VAL A 422 -17.95 10.61 -18.57
N ALA A 423 -18.80 11.65 -18.51
CA ALA A 423 -20.12 11.66 -19.17
C ALA A 423 -19.96 11.52 -20.69
#